data_3db76290d2e57251242846a945bd35c0
#
_entry.id   3db76290d2e57251242846a945bd35c0
#
_cell.length_a   1.000
_cell.length_b   1.000
_cell.length_c   1.000
_cell.angle_alpha   90.00
_cell.angle_beta   90.00
_cell.angle_gamma   90.00
#
_symmetry.space_group_name_H-M   'P 1'
#
loop_
_entity.id
_entity.type
_entity.pdbx_description
1 polymer ?
#
loop_
_entity_poly.entity_id
_entity_poly.type
_entity_poly.pdbx_seq_one_letter_code
_entity_poly.pdbx_strand_id
1 'polypeptide(L)'
;VSPRPRKVSDEEVFAATHRATNRLAPSELTLAEIAAEAGVTAGALAQRFGSKRALLLALARAAAASTGDFIGQLKAAHRSPLAAVRAYAECMAQLAQSPAALARNLAYLQIDLADPDFREQLAVQAKATREGLVDLLTAAVAAGELRRNTDVAALARTVEAMVSGSLMTWAFYSEGPAERWIRDDVDAVLQPYLRRRGRRQTGDGRR
;
A
#
# COMPACT_ATOMS: atom_id res chain seq x y z
N VAL A 1 6.33 -33.08 31.11
CA VAL A 1 5.97 -33.10 29.67
C VAL A 1 6.19 -31.69 29.17
N SER A 2 7.29 -31.42 28.42
CA SER A 2 7.53 -30.11 27.81
C SER A 2 6.45 -29.86 26.73
N PRO A 3 5.82 -28.68 26.71
CA PRO A 3 4.84 -28.36 25.66
C PRO A 3 5.51 -28.45 24.26
N ARG A 4 4.86 -29.15 23.35
CA ARG A 4 5.32 -29.24 21.96
C ARG A 4 5.42 -27.83 21.39
N PRO A 5 6.54 -27.40 20.76
CA PRO A 5 6.67 -26.06 20.22
C PRO A 5 5.51 -25.77 19.26
N ARG A 6 4.83 -24.64 19.47
CA ARG A 6 3.75 -24.19 18.58
C ARG A 6 4.34 -24.02 17.18
N LYS A 7 3.75 -24.67 16.19
CA LYS A 7 4.16 -24.53 14.80
C LYS A 7 3.64 -23.19 14.28
N VAL A 8 4.50 -22.19 14.22
CA VAL A 8 4.21 -20.85 13.68
C VAL A 8 4.04 -20.94 12.15
N SER A 9 2.98 -20.36 11.59
CA SER A 9 2.72 -20.35 10.15
C SER A 9 3.63 -19.39 9.37
N ASP A 10 3.64 -19.44 8.02
CA ASP A 10 4.39 -18.48 7.21
C ASP A 10 3.81 -17.06 7.37
N GLU A 11 2.49 -16.93 7.45
CA GLU A 11 1.80 -15.66 7.67
C GLU A 11 2.18 -15.04 9.02
N GLU A 12 2.29 -15.84 10.08
CA GLU A 12 2.73 -15.37 11.40
C GLU A 12 4.20 -14.90 11.34
N VAL A 13 5.08 -15.60 10.60
CA VAL A 13 6.47 -15.18 10.38
C VAL A 13 6.53 -13.90 9.54
N PHE A 14 5.72 -13.79 8.49
CA PHE A 14 5.66 -12.60 7.66
C PHE A 14 5.15 -11.38 8.43
N ALA A 15 4.12 -11.55 9.25
CA ALA A 15 3.63 -10.49 10.14
C ALA A 15 4.71 -10.05 11.14
N ALA A 16 5.45 -10.99 11.74
CA ALA A 16 6.58 -10.69 12.61
C ALA A 16 7.72 -9.97 11.86
N THR A 17 8.02 -10.41 10.63
CA THR A 17 9.02 -9.75 9.77
C THR A 17 8.60 -8.30 9.48
N HIS A 18 7.34 -8.05 9.16
CA HIS A 18 6.82 -6.70 8.97
C HIS A 18 6.99 -5.83 10.23
N ARG A 19 6.68 -6.35 11.42
CA ARG A 19 6.90 -5.61 12.66
C ARG A 19 8.38 -5.29 12.90
N ALA A 20 9.28 -6.23 12.58
CA ALA A 20 10.72 -6.03 12.70
C ALA A 20 11.23 -4.96 11.71
N THR A 21 10.81 -4.99 10.43
CA THR A 21 11.21 -4.00 9.41
C THR A 21 10.67 -2.59 9.70
N ASN A 22 9.55 -2.46 10.40
CA ASN A 22 9.03 -1.17 10.85
C ASN A 22 9.89 -0.52 11.95
N ARG A 23 10.72 -1.31 12.67
CA ARG A 23 11.58 -0.83 13.76
C ARG A 23 13.06 -0.76 13.38
N LEU A 24 13.53 -1.70 12.59
CA LEU A 24 14.94 -1.93 12.30
C LEU A 24 15.29 -1.54 10.86
N ALA A 25 16.42 -0.87 10.69
CA ALA A 25 16.99 -0.65 9.35
C ALA A 25 17.46 -1.99 8.73
N PRO A 26 17.63 -2.06 7.39
CA PRO A 26 18.07 -3.29 6.72
C PRO A 26 19.38 -3.89 7.26
N SER A 27 20.32 -3.03 7.70
CA SER A 27 21.61 -3.43 8.28
C SER A 27 21.48 -4.04 9.67
N GLU A 28 20.45 -3.66 10.42
CA GLU A 28 20.19 -4.12 11.80
C GLU A 28 19.33 -5.38 11.80
N LEU A 29 18.52 -5.60 10.75
CA LEU A 29 17.63 -6.74 10.66
C LEU A 29 18.42 -8.04 10.49
N THR A 30 18.20 -8.99 11.39
CA THR A 30 18.78 -10.33 11.37
C THR A 30 17.70 -11.40 11.48
N LEU A 31 18.04 -12.66 11.14
CA LEU A 31 17.12 -13.78 11.41
C LEU A 31 16.82 -13.94 12.91
N ALA A 32 17.74 -13.55 13.79
CA ALA A 32 17.53 -13.59 15.24
C ALA A 32 16.48 -12.57 15.69
N GLU A 33 16.53 -11.34 15.15
CA GLU A 33 15.52 -10.31 15.43
C GLU A 33 14.12 -10.72 14.95
N ILE A 34 14.02 -11.27 13.72
CA ILE A 34 12.76 -11.78 13.19
C ILE A 34 12.25 -12.95 14.02
N ALA A 35 13.13 -13.88 14.42
CA ALA A 35 12.79 -15.05 15.22
C ALA A 35 12.26 -14.65 16.59
N ALA A 36 12.90 -13.68 17.26
CA ALA A 36 12.45 -13.13 18.54
C ALA A 36 11.05 -12.53 18.41
N GLU A 37 10.78 -11.77 17.34
CA GLU A 37 9.47 -11.17 17.06
C GLU A 37 8.39 -12.22 16.75
N ALA A 38 8.77 -13.34 16.09
CA ALA A 38 7.88 -14.44 15.74
C ALA A 38 7.67 -15.47 16.87
N GLY A 39 8.44 -15.39 17.97
CA GLY A 39 8.41 -16.37 19.05
C GLY A 39 8.98 -17.73 18.67
N VAL A 40 9.97 -17.77 17.77
CA VAL A 40 10.67 -18.98 17.31
C VAL A 40 12.19 -18.81 17.47
N THR A 41 12.97 -19.84 17.13
CA THR A 41 14.44 -19.73 17.13
C THR A 41 14.97 -19.29 15.76
N ALA A 42 16.11 -18.59 15.75
CA ALA A 42 16.79 -18.25 14.49
C ALA A 42 17.15 -19.49 13.64
N GLY A 43 17.52 -20.60 14.31
CA GLY A 43 17.77 -21.88 13.66
C GLY A 43 16.53 -22.45 12.95
N ALA A 44 15.35 -22.31 13.54
CA ALA A 44 14.10 -22.74 12.92
C ALA A 44 13.78 -21.92 11.65
N LEU A 45 14.02 -20.60 11.67
CA LEU A 45 13.87 -19.74 10.48
C LEU A 45 14.92 -20.08 9.42
N ALA A 46 16.19 -20.30 9.82
CA ALA A 46 17.25 -20.70 8.90
C ALA A 46 16.95 -22.05 8.24
N GLN A 47 16.44 -23.01 8.99
CA GLN A 47 16.02 -24.31 8.46
C GLN A 47 14.86 -24.19 7.46
N ARG A 48 13.91 -23.26 7.73
CA ARG A 48 12.67 -23.10 6.92
C ARG A 48 12.89 -22.27 5.68
N PHE A 49 13.60 -21.16 5.77
CA PHE A 49 13.78 -20.19 4.71
C PHE A 49 15.21 -20.14 4.14
N GLY A 50 16.18 -20.73 4.80
CA GLY A 50 17.58 -20.74 4.42
C GLY A 50 18.35 -19.51 4.87
N SER A 51 17.94 -18.31 4.48
CA SER A 51 18.61 -17.05 4.77
C SER A 51 17.65 -15.90 5.02
N LYS A 52 18.15 -14.79 5.59
CA LYS A 52 17.40 -13.53 5.71
C LYS A 52 16.89 -13.06 4.35
N ARG A 53 17.75 -13.08 3.32
CA ARG A 53 17.36 -12.69 1.96
C ARG A 53 16.21 -13.55 1.43
N ALA A 54 16.29 -14.87 1.61
CA ALA A 54 15.26 -15.78 1.12
C ALA A 54 13.92 -15.60 1.87
N LEU A 55 13.95 -15.33 3.19
CA LEU A 55 12.76 -14.99 3.95
C LEU A 55 12.13 -13.67 3.46
N LEU A 56 12.92 -12.62 3.27
CA LEU A 56 12.42 -11.34 2.76
C LEU A 56 11.86 -11.48 1.34
N LEU A 57 12.49 -12.28 0.48
CA LEU A 57 11.97 -12.55 -0.85
C LEU A 57 10.66 -13.35 -0.82
N ALA A 58 10.51 -14.31 0.11
CA ALA A 58 9.25 -15.02 0.31
C ALA A 58 8.14 -14.06 0.78
N LEU A 59 8.47 -13.11 1.67
CA LEU A 59 7.56 -12.05 2.09
C LEU A 59 7.15 -11.16 0.91
N ALA A 60 8.10 -10.72 0.07
CA ALA A 60 7.83 -9.89 -1.11
C ALA A 60 6.90 -10.61 -2.11
N ARG A 61 7.11 -11.91 -2.34
CA ARG A 61 6.23 -12.76 -3.16
C ARG A 61 4.81 -12.84 -2.59
N ALA A 62 4.69 -13.05 -1.30
CA ALA A 62 3.38 -13.10 -0.63
C ALA A 62 2.65 -11.75 -0.74
N ALA A 63 3.35 -10.62 -0.53
CA ALA A 63 2.81 -9.29 -0.70
C ALA A 63 2.34 -9.03 -2.13
N ALA A 64 3.16 -9.37 -3.14
CA ALA A 64 2.80 -9.22 -4.54
C ALA A 64 1.56 -10.06 -4.90
N ALA A 65 1.46 -11.31 -4.42
CA ALA A 65 0.32 -12.19 -4.66
C ALA A 65 -0.98 -11.69 -4.00
N SER A 66 -0.90 -11.04 -2.83
CA SER A 66 -2.08 -10.57 -2.09
C SER A 66 -2.57 -9.16 -2.50
N THR A 67 -1.85 -8.46 -3.37
CA THR A 67 -2.19 -7.06 -3.73
C THR A 67 -3.57 -6.95 -4.40
N GLY A 68 -3.91 -7.88 -5.28
CA GLY A 68 -5.24 -7.90 -5.92
C GLY A 68 -6.38 -8.09 -4.92
N ASP A 69 -6.20 -9.01 -3.97
CA ASP A 69 -7.18 -9.27 -2.91
C ASP A 69 -7.34 -8.05 -1.99
N PHE A 70 -6.24 -7.36 -1.65
CA PHE A 70 -6.27 -6.13 -0.87
C PHE A 70 -7.13 -5.06 -1.53
N ILE A 71 -6.93 -4.78 -2.83
CA ILE A 71 -7.75 -3.80 -3.55
C ILE A 71 -9.19 -4.28 -3.70
N GLY A 72 -9.42 -5.58 -3.90
CA GLY A 72 -10.74 -6.18 -3.88
C GLY A 72 -11.47 -5.98 -2.55
N GLN A 73 -10.79 -6.11 -1.43
CA GLN A 73 -11.33 -5.83 -0.09
C GLN A 73 -11.69 -4.34 0.07
N LEU A 74 -10.83 -3.41 -0.38
CA LEU A 74 -11.15 -1.98 -0.37
C LEU A 74 -12.41 -1.69 -1.18
N LYS A 75 -12.55 -2.30 -2.37
CA LYS A 75 -13.75 -2.17 -3.20
C LYS A 75 -15.00 -2.69 -2.49
N ALA A 76 -14.92 -3.83 -1.81
CA ALA A 76 -16.04 -4.43 -1.10
C ALA A 76 -16.43 -3.63 0.16
N ALA A 77 -15.47 -3.02 0.85
CA ALA A 77 -15.68 -2.24 2.07
C ALA A 77 -16.32 -0.87 1.82
N HIS A 78 -16.26 -0.35 0.59
CA HIS A 78 -16.71 1.00 0.28
C HIS A 78 -17.82 1.01 -0.78
N ARG A 79 -18.93 1.74 -0.50
CA ARG A 79 -20.04 1.91 -1.46
C ARG A 79 -19.66 2.78 -2.66
N SER A 80 -18.75 3.72 -2.48
CA SER A 80 -18.25 4.62 -3.52
C SER A 80 -16.89 4.10 -4.02
N PRO A 81 -16.73 3.83 -5.33
CA PRO A 81 -15.44 3.48 -5.90
C PRO A 81 -14.35 4.52 -5.63
N LEU A 82 -14.67 5.83 -5.65
CA LEU A 82 -13.70 6.87 -5.28
C LEU A 82 -13.34 6.85 -3.79
N ALA A 83 -14.26 6.43 -2.91
CA ALA A 83 -13.92 6.21 -1.51
C ALA A 83 -12.90 5.07 -1.35
N ALA A 84 -13.01 4.00 -2.16
CA ALA A 84 -12.01 2.92 -2.17
C ALA A 84 -10.63 3.41 -2.68
N VAL A 85 -10.58 4.29 -3.69
CA VAL A 85 -9.33 4.92 -4.16
C VAL A 85 -8.68 5.77 -3.04
N ARG A 86 -9.47 6.56 -2.31
CA ARG A 86 -8.98 7.32 -1.16
C ARG A 86 -8.45 6.42 -0.06
N ALA A 87 -9.20 5.37 0.27
CA ALA A 87 -8.79 4.38 1.27
C ALA A 87 -7.48 3.67 0.89
N TYR A 88 -7.26 3.37 -0.39
CA TYR A 88 -5.97 2.88 -0.88
C TYR A 88 -4.84 3.87 -0.55
N ALA A 89 -5.00 5.14 -0.86
CA ALA A 89 -3.99 6.16 -0.58
C ALA A 89 -3.73 6.32 0.93
N GLU A 90 -4.79 6.32 1.75
CA GLU A 90 -4.70 6.38 3.21
C GLU A 90 -3.96 5.15 3.79
N CYS A 91 -4.17 3.95 3.23
CA CYS A 91 -3.40 2.77 3.62
C CYS A 91 -1.90 2.94 3.32
N MET A 92 -1.55 3.59 2.21
CA MET A 92 -0.14 3.86 1.88
C MET A 92 0.50 4.85 2.86
N ALA A 93 -0.27 5.75 3.48
CA ALA A 93 0.24 6.66 4.51
C ALA A 93 0.78 5.92 5.75
N GLN A 94 0.38 4.68 5.99
CA GLN A 94 0.94 3.85 7.07
C GLN A 94 2.45 3.60 6.90
N LEU A 95 2.98 3.74 5.69
CA LEU A 95 4.43 3.67 5.42
C LEU A 95 5.18 4.92 5.92
N ALA A 96 4.47 6.01 6.23
CA ALA A 96 4.99 7.31 6.59
C ALA A 96 4.43 7.82 7.94
N GLN A 97 4.40 6.96 8.97
CA GLN A 97 3.99 7.36 10.33
C GLN A 97 4.91 8.42 10.96
N SER A 98 6.13 8.52 10.46
CA SER A 98 7.10 9.58 10.74
C SER A 98 8.10 9.67 9.58
N PRO A 99 8.84 10.79 9.42
CA PRO A 99 9.94 10.87 8.44
C PRO A 99 10.98 9.75 8.60
N ALA A 100 11.27 9.36 9.84
CA ALA A 100 12.18 8.25 10.13
C ALA A 100 11.61 6.88 9.69
N ALA A 101 10.30 6.65 9.82
CA ALA A 101 9.65 5.45 9.33
C ALA A 101 9.70 5.39 7.80
N LEU A 102 9.40 6.50 7.12
CA LEU A 102 9.51 6.57 5.65
C LEU A 102 10.95 6.33 5.21
N ALA A 103 11.94 6.94 5.86
CA ALA A 103 13.35 6.72 5.52
C ALA A 103 13.76 5.24 5.63
N ARG A 104 13.28 4.51 6.65
CA ARG A 104 13.51 3.07 6.77
C ARG A 104 12.87 2.30 5.62
N ASN A 105 11.60 2.59 5.28
CA ASN A 105 10.92 1.95 4.17
C ASN A 105 11.64 2.21 2.83
N LEU A 106 12.13 3.42 2.61
CA LEU A 106 12.94 3.75 1.42
C LEU A 106 14.28 3.00 1.40
N ALA A 107 14.91 2.75 2.55
CA ALA A 107 16.13 1.95 2.62
C ALA A 107 15.90 0.49 2.22
N TYR A 108 14.75 -0.11 2.58
CA TYR A 108 14.35 -1.43 2.05
C TYR A 108 14.05 -1.37 0.56
N LEU A 109 13.29 -0.38 0.11
CA LEU A 109 12.98 -0.20 -1.32
C LEU A 109 14.24 -0.04 -2.17
N GLN A 110 15.28 0.63 -1.67
CA GLN A 110 16.56 0.76 -2.38
C GLN A 110 17.21 -0.60 -2.62
N ILE A 111 17.16 -1.51 -1.62
CA ILE A 111 17.68 -2.88 -1.75
C ILE A 111 16.83 -3.66 -2.75
N ASP A 112 15.51 -3.56 -2.65
CA ASP A 112 14.58 -4.26 -3.52
C ASP A 112 14.74 -3.83 -4.99
N LEU A 113 14.97 -2.55 -5.25
CA LEU A 113 15.23 -2.05 -6.59
C LEU A 113 16.58 -2.49 -7.15
N ALA A 114 17.60 -2.69 -6.30
CA ALA A 114 18.93 -3.11 -6.70
C ALA A 114 19.02 -4.62 -6.99
N ASP A 115 18.22 -5.44 -6.30
CA ASP A 115 18.22 -6.92 -6.44
C ASP A 115 17.18 -7.36 -7.49
N PRO A 116 17.60 -8.10 -8.57
CA PRO A 116 16.69 -8.51 -9.63
C PRO A 116 15.47 -9.31 -9.19
N ASP A 117 15.64 -10.24 -8.21
CA ASP A 117 14.55 -11.09 -7.74
C ASP A 117 13.47 -10.28 -7.00
N PHE A 118 13.89 -9.31 -6.18
CA PHE A 118 12.96 -8.39 -5.49
C PHE A 118 12.30 -7.43 -6.48
N ARG A 119 13.08 -6.89 -7.43
CA ARG A 119 12.53 -5.99 -8.46
C ARG A 119 11.45 -6.66 -9.30
N GLU A 120 11.57 -7.97 -9.57
CA GLU A 120 10.50 -8.74 -10.22
C GLU A 120 9.22 -8.74 -9.38
N GLN A 121 9.32 -8.95 -8.07
CA GLN A 121 8.14 -8.94 -7.18
C GLN A 121 7.53 -7.55 -7.05
N LEU A 122 8.35 -6.50 -7.01
CA LEU A 122 7.86 -5.11 -7.07
C LEU A 122 7.09 -4.83 -8.37
N ALA A 123 7.58 -5.34 -9.51
CA ALA A 123 6.89 -5.18 -10.80
C ALA A 123 5.54 -5.90 -10.82
N VAL A 124 5.45 -7.12 -10.26
CA VAL A 124 4.18 -7.86 -10.11
C VAL A 124 3.21 -7.08 -9.23
N GLN A 125 3.67 -6.59 -8.07
CA GLN A 125 2.86 -5.81 -7.14
C GLN A 125 2.38 -4.50 -7.77
N ALA A 126 3.26 -3.75 -8.43
CA ALA A 126 2.92 -2.49 -9.09
C ALA A 126 1.89 -2.70 -10.21
N LYS A 127 2.03 -3.78 -11.00
CA LYS A 127 1.06 -4.14 -12.03
C LYS A 127 -0.31 -4.42 -11.42
N ALA A 128 -0.39 -5.27 -10.39
CA ALA A 128 -1.64 -5.59 -9.71
C ALA A 128 -2.30 -4.33 -9.08
N THR A 129 -1.50 -3.44 -8.49
CA THR A 129 -1.98 -2.15 -7.96
C THR A 129 -2.59 -1.30 -9.06
N ARG A 130 -1.90 -1.14 -10.17
CA ARG A 130 -2.39 -0.34 -11.32
C ARG A 130 -3.66 -0.90 -11.90
N GLU A 131 -3.74 -2.22 -12.11
CA GLU A 131 -4.94 -2.90 -12.60
C GLU A 131 -6.11 -2.67 -11.65
N GLY A 132 -5.91 -2.83 -10.35
CA GLY A 132 -6.94 -2.56 -9.36
C GLY A 132 -7.38 -1.10 -9.30
N LEU A 133 -6.47 -0.13 -9.44
CA LEU A 133 -6.83 1.29 -9.55
C LEU A 133 -7.63 1.59 -10.82
N VAL A 134 -7.27 0.99 -11.96
CA VAL A 134 -8.03 1.10 -13.22
C VAL A 134 -9.45 0.56 -13.03
N ASP A 135 -9.61 -0.58 -12.37
CA ASP A 135 -10.93 -1.18 -12.09
C ASP A 135 -11.79 -0.28 -11.18
N LEU A 136 -11.19 0.28 -10.12
CA LEU A 136 -11.89 1.22 -9.22
C LEU A 136 -12.32 2.49 -9.95
N LEU A 137 -11.44 3.09 -10.76
CA LEU A 137 -11.74 4.30 -11.51
C LEU A 137 -12.75 4.05 -12.63
N THR A 138 -12.71 2.89 -13.28
CA THR A 138 -13.73 2.45 -14.24
C THR A 138 -15.09 2.32 -13.59
N ALA A 139 -15.14 1.71 -12.40
CA ALA A 139 -16.37 1.63 -11.60
C ALA A 139 -16.87 3.03 -11.17
N ALA A 140 -15.96 3.97 -10.87
CA ALA A 140 -16.32 5.37 -10.55
C ALA A 140 -16.94 6.10 -11.75
N VAL A 141 -16.46 5.86 -12.97
CA VAL A 141 -17.08 6.36 -14.20
C VAL A 141 -18.48 5.76 -14.39
N ALA A 142 -18.62 4.45 -14.22
CA ALA A 142 -19.90 3.75 -14.35
C ALA A 142 -20.92 4.21 -13.28
N ALA A 143 -20.47 4.44 -12.05
CA ALA A 143 -21.30 5.00 -10.97
C ALA A 143 -21.63 6.50 -11.16
N GLY A 144 -21.05 7.17 -12.15
CA GLY A 144 -21.25 8.59 -12.41
C GLY A 144 -20.57 9.52 -11.40
N GLU A 145 -19.58 9.03 -10.66
CA GLU A 145 -18.73 9.84 -9.79
C GLU A 145 -17.69 10.63 -10.61
N LEU A 146 -17.16 10.00 -11.66
CA LEU A 146 -16.27 10.62 -12.64
C LEU A 146 -16.98 10.91 -13.96
N ARG A 147 -16.39 11.81 -14.76
CA ARG A 147 -16.84 12.13 -16.10
C ARG A 147 -16.67 10.93 -17.03
N ARG A 148 -17.61 10.73 -17.98
CA ARG A 148 -17.59 9.59 -18.91
C ARG A 148 -16.37 9.55 -19.83
N ASN A 149 -15.76 10.71 -20.11
CA ASN A 149 -14.58 10.84 -20.98
C ASN A 149 -13.25 10.82 -20.19
N THR A 150 -13.25 10.35 -18.94
CA THR A 150 -12.03 10.20 -18.14
C THR A 150 -11.15 9.11 -18.73
N ASP A 151 -9.89 9.44 -19.04
CA ASP A 151 -8.85 8.44 -19.32
C ASP A 151 -8.45 7.78 -17.99
N VAL A 152 -9.10 6.66 -17.67
CA VAL A 152 -8.90 5.94 -16.41
C VAL A 152 -7.50 5.34 -16.30
N ALA A 153 -6.86 4.98 -17.42
CA ALA A 153 -5.50 4.41 -17.40
C ALA A 153 -4.47 5.49 -17.06
N ALA A 154 -4.60 6.67 -17.67
CA ALA A 154 -3.74 7.82 -17.34
C ALA A 154 -3.97 8.29 -15.91
N LEU A 155 -5.23 8.35 -15.45
CA LEU A 155 -5.56 8.77 -14.09
C LEU A 155 -5.03 7.78 -13.04
N ALA A 156 -5.12 6.46 -13.29
CA ALA A 156 -4.55 5.43 -12.40
C ALA A 156 -3.04 5.61 -12.23
N ARG A 157 -2.31 5.85 -13.33
CA ARG A 157 -0.87 6.14 -13.25
C ARG A 157 -0.56 7.42 -12.48
N THR A 158 -1.39 8.44 -12.65
CA THR A 158 -1.22 9.71 -11.93
C THR A 158 -1.45 9.52 -10.43
N VAL A 159 -2.50 8.79 -10.03
CA VAL A 159 -2.78 8.48 -8.62
C VAL A 159 -1.63 7.68 -8.01
N GLU A 160 -1.14 6.64 -8.68
CA GLU A 160 -0.02 5.83 -8.19
C GLU A 160 1.26 6.66 -7.98
N ALA A 161 1.62 7.47 -8.98
CA ALA A 161 2.80 8.35 -8.91
C ALA A 161 2.65 9.42 -7.82
N MET A 162 1.45 10.01 -7.72
CA MET A 162 1.15 11.03 -6.72
C MET A 162 1.24 10.47 -5.30
N VAL A 163 0.66 9.28 -5.03
CA VAL A 163 0.72 8.64 -3.71
C VAL A 163 2.17 8.48 -3.24
N SER A 164 3.06 7.99 -4.11
CA SER A 164 4.49 7.84 -3.80
C SER A 164 5.19 9.18 -3.57
N GLY A 165 4.93 10.18 -4.42
CA GLY A 165 5.52 11.51 -4.33
C GLY A 165 5.02 12.30 -3.12
N SER A 166 3.74 12.19 -2.82
CA SER A 166 3.08 12.85 -1.69
C SER A 166 3.71 12.46 -0.35
N LEU A 167 3.97 11.16 -0.12
CA LEU A 167 4.62 10.69 1.10
C LEU A 167 6.04 11.26 1.25
N MET A 168 6.81 11.34 0.15
CA MET A 168 8.15 11.94 0.17
C MET A 168 8.07 13.44 0.48
N THR A 169 7.17 14.16 -0.17
CA THR A 169 7.00 15.60 0.04
C THR A 169 6.53 15.90 1.46
N TRP A 170 5.59 15.11 1.98
CA TRP A 170 5.18 15.21 3.38
C TRP A 170 6.36 15.06 4.35
N ALA A 171 7.26 14.11 4.10
CA ALA A 171 8.40 13.89 4.99
C ALA A 171 9.38 15.07 5.04
N PHE A 172 9.44 15.91 3.98
CA PHE A 172 10.25 17.12 3.96
C PHE A 172 9.65 18.24 4.83
N TYR A 173 8.32 18.40 4.78
CA TYR A 173 7.64 19.48 5.51
C TYR A 173 7.18 19.04 6.89
N SER A 174 6.76 17.78 7.05
CA SER A 174 6.25 17.18 8.29
C SER A 174 5.08 17.98 8.91
N GLU A 175 4.24 18.57 8.07
CA GLU A 175 3.10 19.40 8.47
C GLU A 175 1.84 18.54 8.59
N GLY A 176 1.42 18.28 9.81
CA GLY A 176 0.24 17.46 10.11
C GLY A 176 0.42 15.96 9.84
N PRO A 177 -0.65 15.17 9.94
CA PRO A 177 -0.63 13.73 9.67
C PRO A 177 -0.44 13.40 8.18
N ALA A 178 0.35 12.37 7.87
CA ALA A 178 0.57 11.90 6.50
C ALA A 178 -0.75 11.50 5.81
N GLU A 179 -1.70 10.90 6.54
CA GLU A 179 -3.00 10.51 6.01
C GLU A 179 -3.82 11.70 5.49
N ARG A 180 -3.76 12.83 6.19
CA ARG A 180 -4.44 14.05 5.75
C ARG A 180 -3.78 14.62 4.50
N TRP A 181 -2.46 14.70 4.51
CA TRP A 181 -1.67 15.19 3.38
C TRP A 181 -1.98 14.41 2.10
N ILE A 182 -1.88 13.08 2.15
CA ILE A 182 -2.12 12.24 0.98
C ILE A 182 -3.58 12.29 0.52
N ARG A 183 -4.54 12.44 1.44
CA ARG A 183 -5.96 12.60 1.11
C ARG A 183 -6.21 13.88 0.34
N ASP A 184 -5.66 14.99 0.81
CA ASP A 184 -5.81 16.30 0.17
C ASP A 184 -5.21 16.26 -1.26
N ASP A 185 -4.06 15.62 -1.45
CA ASP A 185 -3.42 15.45 -2.75
C ASP A 185 -4.23 14.53 -3.69
N VAL A 186 -4.76 13.41 -3.19
CA VAL A 186 -5.66 12.53 -3.98
C VAL A 186 -6.90 13.30 -4.42
N ASP A 187 -7.50 14.07 -3.53
CA ASP A 187 -8.68 14.86 -3.86
C ASP A 187 -8.37 15.95 -4.88
N ALA A 188 -7.20 16.59 -4.80
CA ALA A 188 -6.74 17.56 -5.80
C ALA A 188 -6.56 16.91 -7.18
N VAL A 189 -5.96 15.71 -7.26
CA VAL A 189 -5.80 14.96 -8.50
C VAL A 189 -7.14 14.52 -9.09
N LEU A 190 -8.09 14.09 -8.27
CA LEU A 190 -9.39 13.61 -8.73
C LEU A 190 -10.35 14.75 -9.09
N GLN A 191 -10.21 15.91 -8.49
CA GLN A 191 -11.14 17.05 -8.60
C GLN A 191 -11.46 17.46 -10.05
N PRO A 192 -10.52 17.56 -11.01
CA PRO A 192 -10.81 17.90 -12.39
C PRO A 192 -11.70 16.89 -13.11
N TYR A 193 -11.71 15.64 -12.66
CA TYR A 193 -12.43 14.53 -13.28
C TYR A 193 -13.80 14.29 -12.65
N LEU A 194 -14.10 14.90 -11.50
CA LEU A 194 -15.39 14.73 -10.83
C LEU A 194 -16.54 15.18 -11.73
N ARG A 195 -17.64 14.43 -11.71
CA ARG A 195 -18.87 14.83 -12.37
C ARG A 195 -19.50 15.99 -11.59
N ARG A 196 -19.66 17.16 -12.21
CA ARG A 196 -20.40 18.28 -11.61
C ARG A 196 -21.84 17.81 -11.34
N ARG A 197 -22.25 17.76 -10.07
CA ARG A 197 -23.67 17.63 -9.73
C ARG A 197 -24.37 18.84 -10.35
N GLY A 198 -25.29 18.61 -11.31
CA GLY A 198 -26.10 19.65 -11.90
C GLY A 198 -26.73 20.46 -10.78
N ARG A 199 -26.52 21.78 -10.80
CA ARG A 199 -27.22 22.72 -9.93
C ARG A 199 -28.69 22.51 -10.19
N ARG A 200 -29.44 21.91 -9.23
CA ARG A 200 -30.90 21.89 -9.30
C ARG A 200 -31.29 23.36 -9.43
N GLN A 201 -31.77 23.75 -10.60
CA GLN A 201 -32.51 25.01 -10.75
C GLN A 201 -33.73 24.85 -9.82
N THR A 202 -33.68 25.50 -8.67
CA THR A 202 -34.91 25.87 -7.94
C THR A 202 -35.63 26.82 -8.88
N GLY A 203 -36.58 26.27 -9.63
CA GLY A 203 -37.51 27.07 -10.40
C GLY A 203 -38.27 27.97 -9.42
N ASP A 204 -37.92 29.25 -9.47
CA ASP A 204 -38.71 30.31 -8.89
C ASP A 204 -40.00 30.39 -9.71
N GLY A 205 -41.02 29.70 -9.26
CA GLY A 205 -42.40 29.83 -9.76
C GLY A 205 -43.07 31.05 -9.13
N ARG A 206 -42.75 32.21 -9.68
CA ARG A 206 -43.68 33.37 -9.48
C ARG A 206 -44.93 33.11 -10.30
N ARG A 207 -46.03 32.95 -9.64
CA ARG A 207 -47.36 33.57 -9.93
C ARG A 207 -48.10 33.80 -8.62
#